data_0af8a0cfe9dd4b1fb9b773ede87f753d
#
_entry.id   0af8a0cfe9dd4b1fb9b773ede87f753d
#
_cell.length_a   1.000
_cell.length_b   1.000
_cell.length_c   1.000
_cell.angle_alpha   90.00
_cell.angle_beta   90.00
_cell.angle_gamma   90.00
#
_symmetry.space_group_name_H-M   'P 1'
#
loop_
_entity.id
_entity.type
_entity.pdbx_description
1 polymer ?
#
loop_
_entity_poly.entity_id
_entity_poly.type
_entity_poly.pdbx_seq_one_letter_code
_entity_poly.pdbx_strand_id
1 'polypeptide(L)'
;RGKWLPSGMGVDVHIGLLNIAEAVIDIRGEPSAPEAILTELDLPQEVSAPIKQFSLNRALAGDKRFDDVGDADQVLWSLRRWQPPIMLSPSPRLVAKPVAYDRTRLDVTHLQLERELDDELSRLIALPTAAAADSAMILLAYPHWRTGMLPYTERTRFFFPEGSPEQHTRFIFEDRAAPERTFPGWVLRDWGQVSGLEEWFRVNEVLPGAFIKLSKTEENGCVGIELVPRRMQREWVRVAYNTEGKLEFKMEKRPIAYEYEELAVFDESDRSEIDALVQLEAERQRSLEDLVRSVFLSLVELSPNGMVHSKTVYGAVNVLRRCSPGLIFSVLFGLPEFVTAGDGYWIYQGSANVL
;
A
#
# COMPACT_ATOMS: atom_id res chain seq x y z
N ARG A 1 2.58 12.17 -24.82
CA ARG A 1 3.19 10.82 -24.81
C ARG A 1 2.92 10.16 -26.15
N GLY A 2 3.88 9.39 -26.69
CA GLY A 2 3.73 8.72 -28.00
C GLY A 2 3.81 9.61 -29.24
N LYS A 3 4.06 10.91 -29.09
CA LYS A 3 4.25 11.85 -30.22
C LYS A 3 5.73 11.86 -30.65
N TRP A 4 5.96 11.86 -31.93
CA TRP A 4 7.29 11.91 -32.55
C TRP A 4 7.50 13.24 -33.24
N LEU A 5 8.69 13.81 -33.09
CA LEU A 5 9.12 15.01 -33.79
C LEU A 5 10.36 14.69 -34.62
N PRO A 6 10.44 15.11 -35.91
CA PRO A 6 11.65 14.94 -36.71
C PRO A 6 12.86 15.59 -36.00
N SER A 7 14.02 14.95 -36.09
CA SER A 7 15.25 15.50 -35.53
C SER A 7 15.56 16.87 -36.19
N GLY A 8 15.82 17.89 -35.40
CA GLY A 8 16.09 19.24 -35.86
C GLY A 8 14.91 20.20 -35.85
N MET A 9 13.66 19.76 -35.57
CA MET A 9 12.51 20.65 -35.42
C MET A 9 12.29 21.12 -33.96
N GLY A 10 13.01 20.57 -32.99
CA GLY A 10 12.92 20.97 -31.59
C GLY A 10 13.63 22.30 -31.30
N VAL A 11 13.19 22.99 -30.26
CA VAL A 11 13.89 24.14 -29.70
C VAL A 11 14.93 23.67 -28.71
N ASP A 12 16.09 24.30 -28.72
CA ASP A 12 17.12 24.04 -27.72
C ASP A 12 16.70 24.63 -26.36
N VAL A 13 16.47 23.77 -25.38
CA VAL A 13 16.18 24.13 -23.99
C VAL A 13 17.44 23.94 -23.18
N HIS A 14 18.29 24.98 -23.16
CA HIS A 14 19.59 24.94 -22.47
C HIS A 14 19.41 25.03 -20.95
N ILE A 15 20.50 24.77 -20.22
CA ILE A 15 20.51 24.71 -18.74
C ILE A 15 19.94 25.96 -18.06
N GLY A 16 20.12 27.17 -18.65
CA GLY A 16 19.54 28.39 -18.13
C GLY A 16 18.01 28.40 -18.10
N LEU A 17 17.37 27.87 -19.17
CA LEU A 17 15.92 27.72 -19.20
C LEU A 17 15.43 26.63 -18.23
N LEU A 18 16.19 25.57 -18.01
CA LEU A 18 15.90 24.56 -16.99
C LEU A 18 15.99 25.13 -15.56
N ASN A 19 16.90 26.06 -15.30
CA ASN A 19 16.98 26.76 -14.02
C ASN A 19 15.75 27.66 -13.79
N ILE A 20 15.25 28.30 -14.85
CA ILE A 20 13.99 29.07 -14.76
C ILE A 20 12.81 28.12 -14.51
N ALA A 21 12.73 27.01 -15.23
CA ALA A 21 11.69 26.00 -15.02
C ALA A 21 11.68 25.47 -13.58
N GLU A 22 12.85 25.21 -13.01
CA GLU A 22 13.01 24.82 -11.60
C GLU A 22 12.47 25.89 -10.67
N ALA A 23 12.85 27.15 -10.89
CA ALA A 23 12.38 28.29 -10.09
C ALA A 23 10.86 28.48 -10.18
N VAL A 24 10.28 28.31 -11.37
CA VAL A 24 8.82 28.40 -11.57
C VAL A 24 8.09 27.37 -10.74
N ILE A 25 8.51 26.09 -10.80
CA ILE A 25 7.91 25.01 -10.02
C ILE A 25 8.10 25.27 -8.52
N ASP A 26 9.29 25.71 -8.10
CA ASP A 26 9.63 25.97 -6.70
C ASP A 26 8.78 27.11 -6.10
N ILE A 27 8.60 28.20 -6.85
CA ILE A 27 7.78 29.34 -6.42
C ILE A 27 6.30 28.94 -6.31
N ARG A 28 5.80 28.11 -7.21
CA ARG A 28 4.42 27.61 -7.15
C ARG A 28 4.18 26.66 -5.97
N GLY A 29 5.22 25.96 -5.53
CA GLY A 29 5.13 25.01 -4.42
C GLY A 29 4.35 23.73 -4.75
N GLU A 30 4.04 23.50 -6.04
CA GLU A 30 3.26 22.34 -6.51
C GLU A 30 3.71 21.89 -7.91
N PRO A 31 3.43 20.62 -8.32
CA PRO A 31 3.70 20.15 -9.66
C PRO A 31 3.00 21.02 -10.71
N SER A 32 3.69 21.31 -11.79
CA SER A 32 3.23 22.28 -12.80
C SER A 32 3.11 21.64 -14.19
N ALA A 33 2.04 21.99 -14.90
CA ALA A 33 1.87 21.60 -16.29
C ALA A 33 2.91 22.32 -17.18
N PRO A 34 3.35 21.69 -18.29
CA PRO A 34 4.33 22.28 -19.20
C PRO A 34 3.91 23.67 -19.72
N GLU A 35 2.63 23.90 -19.95
CA GLU A 35 2.08 25.15 -20.41
C GLU A 35 2.35 26.29 -19.42
N ALA A 36 2.18 26.00 -18.12
CA ALA A 36 2.41 26.97 -17.05
C ALA A 36 3.91 27.31 -16.90
N ILE A 37 4.79 26.36 -17.18
CA ILE A 37 6.25 26.59 -17.18
C ILE A 37 6.62 27.42 -18.42
N LEU A 38 6.04 27.11 -19.58
CA LEU A 38 6.34 27.80 -20.84
C LEU A 38 6.00 29.28 -20.82
N THR A 39 5.03 29.71 -20.00
CA THR A 39 4.69 31.15 -19.90
C THR A 39 5.83 32.00 -19.36
N GLU A 40 6.72 31.43 -18.58
CA GLU A 40 7.85 32.10 -17.93
C GLU A 40 9.17 31.92 -18.70
N LEU A 41 9.16 31.11 -19.77
CA LEU A 41 10.36 30.87 -20.59
C LEU A 41 10.41 31.72 -21.83
N ASP A 42 11.53 32.40 -22.04
CA ASP A 42 11.78 33.18 -23.27
C ASP A 42 12.20 32.25 -24.40
N LEU A 43 11.22 31.75 -25.14
CA LEU A 43 11.41 30.84 -26.31
C LEU A 43 11.01 31.54 -27.60
N PRO A 44 11.68 31.24 -28.75
CA PRO A 44 11.42 31.88 -30.04
C PRO A 44 9.93 31.90 -30.38
N GLN A 45 9.40 33.09 -30.75
CA GLN A 45 7.96 33.27 -31.00
C GLN A 45 7.49 32.54 -32.27
N GLU A 46 8.38 32.35 -33.24
CA GLU A 46 8.09 31.68 -34.53
C GLU A 46 7.82 30.17 -34.38
N VAL A 47 8.18 29.57 -33.23
CA VAL A 47 7.98 28.17 -32.97
C VAL A 47 6.59 27.92 -32.37
N SER A 48 5.87 26.95 -32.94
CA SER A 48 4.52 26.63 -32.46
C SER A 48 4.52 26.05 -31.03
N ALA A 49 3.44 26.33 -30.29
CA ALA A 49 3.30 25.88 -28.89
C ALA A 49 3.51 24.36 -28.70
N PRO A 50 3.00 23.45 -29.57
CA PRO A 50 3.25 22.01 -29.42
C PRO A 50 4.73 21.63 -29.53
N ILE A 51 5.51 22.34 -30.36
CA ILE A 51 6.95 22.09 -30.50
C ILE A 51 7.70 22.58 -29.25
N LYS A 52 7.35 23.76 -28.74
CA LYS A 52 7.90 24.28 -27.47
C LYS A 52 7.65 23.31 -26.33
N GLN A 53 6.40 22.85 -26.18
CA GLN A 53 6.01 21.90 -25.14
C GLN A 53 6.76 20.56 -25.26
N PHE A 54 6.87 20.02 -26.49
CA PHE A 54 7.64 18.80 -26.72
C PHE A 54 9.11 18.97 -26.33
N SER A 55 9.73 20.09 -26.75
CA SER A 55 11.14 20.37 -26.47
C SER A 55 11.39 20.53 -24.97
N LEU A 56 10.51 21.27 -24.25
CA LEU A 56 10.56 21.41 -22.81
C LEU A 56 10.43 20.05 -22.11
N ASN A 57 9.41 19.28 -22.45
CA ASN A 57 9.18 17.96 -21.82
C ASN A 57 10.38 17.02 -22.05
N ARG A 58 10.99 17.04 -23.23
CA ARG A 58 12.20 16.26 -23.52
C ARG A 58 13.38 16.70 -22.68
N ALA A 59 13.58 18.00 -22.53
CA ALA A 59 14.68 18.55 -21.74
C ALA A 59 14.52 18.27 -20.25
N LEU A 60 13.30 18.46 -19.71
CA LEU A 60 12.98 18.14 -18.31
C LEU A 60 13.14 16.64 -18.02
N ALA A 61 12.69 15.76 -18.92
CA ALA A 61 12.86 14.31 -18.79
C ALA A 61 14.34 13.88 -18.79
N GLY A 62 15.22 14.65 -19.42
CA GLY A 62 16.66 14.40 -19.43
C GLY A 62 17.42 14.95 -18.21
N ASP A 63 16.80 15.77 -17.39
CA ASP A 63 17.43 16.40 -16.24
C ASP A 63 16.97 15.78 -14.92
N LYS A 64 17.93 15.29 -14.13
CA LYS A 64 17.69 14.55 -12.87
C LYS A 64 16.97 15.35 -11.77
N ARG A 65 16.83 16.66 -11.93
CA ARG A 65 16.11 17.51 -10.96
C ARG A 65 14.61 17.37 -11.05
N PHE A 66 14.08 16.95 -12.20
CA PHE A 66 12.66 16.90 -12.49
C PHE A 66 12.15 15.47 -12.60
N ASP A 67 10.86 15.32 -12.33
CA ASP A 67 10.13 14.07 -12.51
C ASP A 67 8.71 14.35 -13.01
N ASP A 68 8.24 13.55 -13.97
CA ASP A 68 6.85 13.62 -14.44
C ASP A 68 5.98 12.79 -13.50
N VAL A 69 5.19 13.48 -12.68
CA VAL A 69 4.30 12.90 -11.67
C VAL A 69 2.82 12.93 -12.09
N GLY A 70 2.56 13.31 -13.34
CA GLY A 70 1.22 13.33 -13.91
C GLY A 70 0.67 11.93 -14.19
N ASP A 71 -0.52 11.89 -14.75
CA ASP A 71 -1.22 10.66 -15.14
C ASP A 71 -1.08 10.36 -16.65
N ALA A 72 -1.91 9.44 -17.17
CA ALA A 72 -1.90 9.08 -18.60
C ALA A 72 -2.29 10.24 -19.51
N ASP A 73 -3.14 11.15 -19.05
CA ASP A 73 -3.73 12.24 -19.82
C ASP A 73 -2.96 13.54 -19.69
N GLN A 74 -2.32 13.78 -18.55
CA GLN A 74 -1.65 15.03 -18.24
C GLN A 74 -0.20 14.82 -17.76
N VAL A 75 0.72 15.60 -18.33
CA VAL A 75 2.11 15.71 -17.85
C VAL A 75 2.16 16.76 -16.75
N LEU A 76 2.71 16.42 -15.59
CA LEU A 76 2.94 17.33 -14.47
C LEU A 76 4.37 17.21 -13.99
N TRP A 77 5.15 18.29 -14.15
CA TRP A 77 6.53 18.33 -13.72
C TRP A 77 6.65 18.75 -12.26
N SER A 78 7.35 17.93 -11.49
CA SER A 78 7.67 18.16 -10.09
C SER A 78 9.18 18.16 -9.87
N LEU A 79 9.61 18.72 -8.74
CA LEU A 79 11.00 18.66 -8.34
C LEU A 79 11.25 17.36 -7.56
N ARG A 80 12.26 16.58 -8.00
CA ARG A 80 12.61 15.30 -7.37
C ARG A 80 12.94 15.45 -5.89
N ARG A 81 13.49 16.60 -5.48
CA ARG A 81 13.79 16.90 -4.07
C ARG A 81 12.54 17.00 -3.17
N TRP A 82 11.34 17.15 -3.76
CA TRP A 82 10.08 17.19 -3.02
C TRP A 82 9.45 15.79 -2.84
N GLN A 83 10.00 14.79 -3.51
CA GLN A 83 9.48 13.45 -3.38
C GLN A 83 9.71 12.92 -1.96
N PRO A 84 8.69 12.36 -1.31
CA PRO A 84 8.86 11.68 -0.05
C PRO A 84 9.90 10.56 -0.17
N PRO A 85 10.71 10.28 0.86
CA PRO A 85 11.72 9.21 0.82
C PRO A 85 11.17 7.85 0.39
N ILE A 86 9.90 7.58 0.70
CA ILE A 86 9.19 6.36 0.33
C ILE A 86 9.07 6.16 -1.19
N MET A 87 9.22 7.22 -1.98
CA MET A 87 9.19 7.17 -3.44
C MET A 87 10.52 6.70 -4.05
N LEU A 88 11.59 6.67 -3.27
CA LEU A 88 12.93 6.34 -3.76
C LEU A 88 13.21 4.84 -3.69
N SER A 89 12.55 4.14 -2.77
CA SER A 89 12.67 2.69 -2.61
C SER A 89 11.43 2.12 -1.90
N PRO A 90 10.99 0.89 -2.25
CA PRO A 90 9.89 0.26 -1.57
C PRO A 90 10.20 0.06 -0.09
N SER A 91 9.17 0.19 0.76
CA SER A 91 9.32 -0.08 2.18
C SER A 91 9.77 -1.54 2.41
N PRO A 92 10.84 -1.80 3.17
CA PRO A 92 11.28 -3.16 3.49
C PRO A 92 10.17 -4.04 4.10
N ARG A 93 9.18 -3.42 4.77
CA ARG A 93 8.04 -4.11 5.36
C ARG A 93 7.01 -4.58 4.34
N LEU A 94 7.02 -4.02 3.12
CA LEU A 94 6.11 -4.40 2.03
C LEU A 94 6.80 -5.23 0.95
N VAL A 95 8.11 -5.35 1.00
CA VAL A 95 8.86 -6.21 0.07
C VAL A 95 8.77 -7.66 0.54
N ALA A 96 8.07 -8.49 -0.26
CA ALA A 96 8.04 -9.92 -0.04
C ALA A 96 9.07 -10.64 -0.89
N LYS A 97 9.68 -11.70 -0.34
CA LYS A 97 10.44 -12.64 -1.17
C LYS A 97 9.43 -13.45 -2.00
N PRO A 98 9.61 -13.54 -3.33
CA PRO A 98 8.73 -14.36 -4.15
C PRO A 98 8.95 -15.84 -3.77
N VAL A 99 7.91 -16.47 -3.25
CA VAL A 99 7.87 -17.90 -2.95
C VAL A 99 6.73 -18.51 -3.72
N ALA A 100 7.05 -19.53 -4.54
CA ALA A 100 6.03 -20.29 -5.23
C ALA A 100 5.30 -21.20 -4.23
N TYR A 101 3.99 -21.27 -4.33
CA TYR A 101 3.16 -22.18 -3.56
C TYR A 101 2.10 -22.82 -4.45
N ASP A 102 1.63 -23.98 -4.05
CA ASP A 102 0.60 -24.72 -4.77
C ASP A 102 -0.79 -24.26 -4.34
N ARG A 103 -1.40 -23.38 -5.15
CA ARG A 103 -2.72 -22.84 -4.89
C ARG A 103 -3.84 -23.89 -4.97
N THR A 104 -3.60 -25.04 -5.60
CA THR A 104 -4.60 -26.11 -5.69
C THR A 104 -4.84 -26.83 -4.34
N ARG A 105 -3.97 -26.62 -3.37
CA ARG A 105 -4.15 -27.10 -1.99
C ARG A 105 -5.18 -26.32 -1.20
N LEU A 106 -5.50 -25.09 -1.62
CA LEU A 106 -6.47 -24.24 -0.92
C LEU A 106 -7.88 -24.72 -1.20
N ASP A 107 -8.69 -24.85 -0.17
CA ASP A 107 -10.12 -25.12 -0.31
C ASP A 107 -10.88 -23.83 -0.73
N VAL A 108 -12.19 -23.98 -0.96
CA VAL A 108 -13.05 -22.88 -1.40
C VAL A 108 -13.08 -21.74 -0.38
N THR A 109 -13.09 -22.08 0.92
CA THR A 109 -13.08 -21.10 2.01
C THR A 109 -11.81 -20.25 1.96
N HIS A 110 -10.64 -20.86 1.84
CA HIS A 110 -9.37 -20.12 1.81
C HIS A 110 -9.16 -19.33 0.51
N LEU A 111 -9.67 -19.81 -0.61
CA LEU A 111 -9.73 -19.01 -1.85
C LEU A 111 -10.64 -17.78 -1.71
N GLN A 112 -11.74 -17.89 -0.96
CA GLN A 112 -12.61 -16.76 -0.65
C GLN A 112 -11.92 -15.78 0.32
N LEU A 113 -11.27 -16.27 1.39
CA LEU A 113 -10.51 -15.44 2.33
C LEU A 113 -9.37 -14.67 1.64
N GLU A 114 -8.68 -15.29 0.67
CA GLU A 114 -7.65 -14.64 -0.13
C GLU A 114 -8.22 -13.45 -0.91
N ARG A 115 -9.43 -13.59 -1.46
CA ARG A 115 -10.12 -12.50 -2.17
C ARG A 115 -10.61 -11.39 -1.24
N GLU A 116 -11.04 -11.73 -0.03
CA GLU A 116 -11.48 -10.75 0.97
C GLU A 116 -10.31 -9.90 1.46
N LEU A 117 -9.16 -10.52 1.68
CA LEU A 117 -7.93 -9.83 2.08
C LEU A 117 -7.39 -8.92 0.98
N ASP A 118 -7.61 -9.25 -0.30
CA ASP A 118 -7.26 -8.46 -1.49
C ASP A 118 -5.83 -7.87 -1.43
N ASP A 119 -4.89 -8.72 -1.09
CA ASP A 119 -3.48 -8.38 -0.95
C ASP A 119 -2.82 -8.28 -2.34
N GLU A 120 -1.98 -7.27 -2.58
CA GLU A 120 -1.31 -7.05 -3.86
C GLU A 120 -0.39 -8.21 -4.29
N LEU A 121 0.05 -9.03 -3.33
CA LEU A 121 0.85 -10.22 -3.61
C LEU A 121 0.01 -11.42 -4.08
N SER A 122 -1.31 -11.39 -3.92
CA SER A 122 -2.21 -12.49 -4.29
C SER A 122 -2.40 -12.64 -5.80
N ARG A 123 -2.09 -11.62 -6.59
CA ARG A 123 -2.25 -11.59 -8.07
C ARG A 123 -3.63 -12.07 -8.51
N LEU A 124 -4.67 -11.59 -7.83
CA LEU A 124 -6.05 -11.92 -8.14
C LEU A 124 -6.49 -11.22 -9.44
N ILE A 125 -7.33 -11.89 -10.22
CA ILE A 125 -7.94 -11.28 -11.41
C ILE A 125 -9.11 -10.42 -10.97
N ALA A 126 -9.20 -9.20 -11.49
CA ALA A 126 -10.33 -8.30 -11.25
C ALA A 126 -11.64 -8.93 -11.73
N LEU A 127 -12.69 -8.72 -10.94
CA LEU A 127 -14.04 -9.03 -11.41
C LEU A 127 -14.45 -7.98 -12.47
N PRO A 128 -15.21 -8.35 -13.52
CA PRO A 128 -15.67 -7.41 -14.55
C PRO A 128 -16.43 -6.19 -13.98
N THR A 129 -17.07 -6.36 -12.83
CA THR A 129 -17.82 -5.29 -12.15
C THR A 129 -16.97 -4.29 -11.40
N ALA A 130 -15.67 -4.55 -11.18
CA ALA A 130 -14.79 -3.67 -10.41
C ALA A 130 -14.61 -2.29 -11.07
N ALA A 131 -14.49 -2.24 -12.40
CA ALA A 131 -14.34 -0.99 -13.14
C ALA A 131 -15.58 -0.08 -13.11
N ALA A 132 -16.78 -0.69 -12.98
CA ALA A 132 -18.06 0.01 -12.94
C ALA A 132 -18.48 0.43 -11.51
N ALA A 133 -17.73 0.01 -10.49
CA ALA A 133 -18.05 0.34 -9.10
C ALA A 133 -17.74 1.81 -8.79
N ASP A 134 -18.60 2.47 -8.02
CA ASP A 134 -18.38 3.85 -7.53
C ASP A 134 -17.59 3.88 -6.23
N SER A 135 -17.48 2.75 -5.55
CA SER A 135 -16.69 2.61 -4.33
C SER A 135 -16.13 1.20 -4.17
N ALA A 136 -15.05 1.07 -3.40
CA ALA A 136 -14.48 -0.20 -2.98
C ALA A 136 -14.08 -0.16 -1.50
N MET A 137 -14.23 -1.32 -0.84
CA MET A 137 -13.79 -1.52 0.54
C MET A 137 -12.43 -2.21 0.57
N ILE A 138 -11.50 -1.70 1.34
CA ILE A 138 -10.18 -2.29 1.58
C ILE A 138 -10.11 -2.71 3.05
N LEU A 139 -9.72 -3.95 3.29
CA LEU A 139 -9.33 -4.40 4.61
C LEU A 139 -7.86 -4.02 4.84
N LEU A 140 -7.61 -3.11 5.77
CA LEU A 140 -6.27 -2.60 6.04
C LEU A 140 -5.42 -3.66 6.75
N ALA A 141 -4.48 -4.25 6.05
CA ALA A 141 -3.55 -5.21 6.64
C ALA A 141 -2.43 -4.51 7.44
N TYR A 142 -1.89 -5.21 8.45
CA TYR A 142 -0.85 -4.67 9.34
C TYR A 142 0.36 -4.04 8.59
N PRO A 143 0.97 -4.66 7.56
CA PRO A 143 2.13 -4.06 6.90
C PRO A 143 1.81 -2.76 6.16
N HIS A 144 0.61 -2.63 5.59
CA HIS A 144 0.14 -1.41 4.94
C HIS A 144 -0.11 -0.29 5.95
N TRP A 145 -0.82 -0.62 7.05
CA TRP A 145 -1.01 0.32 8.15
C TRP A 145 0.31 0.86 8.68
N ARG A 146 1.27 -0.04 8.91
CA ARG A 146 2.58 0.28 9.49
C ARG A 146 3.41 1.24 8.64
N THR A 147 3.15 1.28 7.35
CA THR A 147 3.86 2.08 6.35
C THR A 147 3.06 3.26 5.81
N GLY A 148 1.83 3.47 6.27
CA GLY A 148 0.97 4.53 5.76
C GLY A 148 0.53 4.31 4.31
N MET A 149 0.32 3.05 3.91
CA MET A 149 0.00 2.68 2.54
C MET A 149 -1.30 1.89 2.41
N LEU A 150 -1.78 1.75 1.17
CA LEU A 150 -2.84 0.81 0.77
C LEU A 150 -2.32 -0.11 -0.34
N PRO A 151 -2.87 -1.32 -0.47
CA PRO A 151 -2.59 -2.20 -1.59
C PRO A 151 -3.18 -1.61 -2.89
N TYR A 152 -2.39 -1.60 -3.96
CA TYR A 152 -2.84 -1.30 -5.32
C TYR A 152 -3.12 -2.62 -6.04
N THR A 153 -4.38 -3.01 -6.07
CA THR A 153 -4.84 -4.30 -6.58
C THR A 153 -5.67 -4.15 -7.85
N GLU A 154 -5.97 -5.26 -8.51
CA GLU A 154 -6.88 -5.29 -9.65
C GLU A 154 -8.29 -4.77 -9.31
N ARG A 155 -8.72 -4.80 -8.04
CA ARG A 155 -10.00 -4.28 -7.57
C ARG A 155 -9.95 -2.77 -7.31
N THR A 156 -8.83 -2.27 -6.78
CA THR A 156 -8.71 -0.87 -6.33
C THR A 156 -8.14 0.07 -7.39
N ARG A 157 -7.43 -0.44 -8.40
CA ARG A 157 -6.76 0.37 -9.42
C ARG A 157 -7.66 1.36 -10.16
N PHE A 158 -8.97 1.04 -10.30
CA PHE A 158 -9.94 1.88 -11.02
C PHE A 158 -10.34 3.16 -10.29
N PHE A 159 -9.91 3.34 -9.05
CA PHE A 159 -10.11 4.56 -8.26
C PHE A 159 -8.96 5.54 -8.40
N PHE A 160 -7.81 5.08 -8.86
CA PHE A 160 -6.60 5.88 -8.96
C PHE A 160 -6.34 6.33 -10.41
N PRO A 161 -5.65 7.48 -10.61
CA PRO A 161 -5.28 7.93 -11.94
C PRO A 161 -4.50 6.87 -12.71
N GLU A 162 -4.73 6.74 -14.01
CA GLU A 162 -3.97 5.85 -14.89
C GLU A 162 -2.56 6.39 -15.14
N GLY A 163 -1.62 5.51 -15.48
CA GLY A 163 -0.24 5.88 -15.79
C GLY A 163 0.58 4.69 -16.24
N SER A 164 1.80 4.92 -16.68
CA SER A 164 2.70 3.83 -17.04
C SER A 164 3.17 3.04 -15.81
N PRO A 165 3.52 1.75 -15.95
CA PRO A 165 3.93 0.92 -14.81
C PRO A 165 5.09 1.50 -13.99
N GLU A 166 6.05 2.13 -14.65
CA GLU A 166 7.26 2.68 -14.00
C GLU A 166 7.08 4.10 -13.48
N GLN A 167 5.91 4.72 -13.72
CA GLN A 167 5.63 6.09 -13.33
C GLN A 167 4.95 6.15 -11.98
N HIS A 168 5.52 6.92 -11.07
CA HIS A 168 4.87 7.30 -9.81
C HIS A 168 3.93 8.47 -10.08
N THR A 169 2.63 8.26 -9.91
CA THR A 169 1.61 9.26 -10.21
C THR A 169 1.12 9.92 -8.94
N ARG A 170 1.20 11.25 -8.89
CA ARG A 170 0.62 12.05 -7.80
C ARG A 170 -0.87 12.25 -8.03
N PHE A 171 -1.64 12.17 -6.95
CA PHE A 171 -3.06 12.50 -6.92
C PHE A 171 -3.42 13.11 -5.56
N ILE A 172 -4.68 13.46 -5.35
CA ILE A 172 -5.18 14.04 -4.10
C ILE A 172 -6.18 13.08 -3.45
N PHE A 173 -5.98 12.78 -2.18
CA PHE A 173 -7.02 12.20 -1.35
C PHE A 173 -7.96 13.30 -0.82
N GLU A 174 -9.27 13.05 -0.89
CA GLU A 174 -10.33 13.83 -0.26
C GLU A 174 -10.93 13.02 0.88
N ASP A 175 -10.79 13.51 2.12
CA ASP A 175 -11.40 12.88 3.29
C ASP A 175 -12.93 13.10 3.23
N ARG A 176 -13.70 12.04 2.99
CA ARG A 176 -15.17 12.14 2.85
C ARG A 176 -15.88 12.48 4.15
N ALA A 177 -15.23 12.27 5.31
CA ALA A 177 -15.73 12.69 6.61
C ALA A 177 -15.45 14.18 6.91
N ALA A 178 -14.44 14.78 6.23
CA ALA A 178 -14.05 16.17 6.36
C ALA A 178 -13.57 16.68 4.98
N PRO A 179 -14.49 17.03 4.04
CA PRO A 179 -14.15 17.33 2.64
C PRO A 179 -13.17 18.48 2.44
N GLU A 180 -13.06 19.39 3.41
CA GLU A 180 -12.04 20.46 3.43
C GLU A 180 -10.63 19.93 3.66
N ARG A 181 -10.49 18.69 4.12
CA ARG A 181 -9.20 18.04 4.35
C ARG A 181 -8.81 17.24 3.12
N THR A 182 -7.89 17.79 2.36
CA THR A 182 -7.27 17.11 1.23
C THR A 182 -5.78 16.92 1.49
N PHE A 183 -5.19 15.86 0.93
CA PHE A 183 -3.76 15.60 1.09
C PHE A 183 -3.21 14.79 -0.10
N PRO A 184 -1.90 14.93 -0.40
CA PRO A 184 -1.32 14.26 -1.55
C PRO A 184 -1.20 12.74 -1.31
N GLY A 185 -1.52 11.99 -2.36
CA GLY A 185 -1.27 10.56 -2.48
C GLY A 185 -0.40 10.24 -3.69
N TRP A 186 0.18 9.04 -3.71
CA TRP A 186 1.04 8.57 -4.78
C TRP A 186 0.69 7.13 -5.14
N VAL A 187 0.54 6.87 -6.42
CA VAL A 187 0.39 5.51 -6.96
C VAL A 187 1.76 4.99 -7.36
N LEU A 188 2.21 3.93 -6.72
CA LEU A 188 3.49 3.24 -6.90
C LEU A 188 3.22 1.90 -7.57
N ARG A 189 2.95 1.92 -8.90
CA ARG A 189 2.42 0.77 -9.63
C ARG A 189 3.37 -0.41 -9.69
N ASP A 190 4.65 -0.13 -9.86
CA ASP A 190 5.72 -1.14 -9.88
C ASP A 190 5.84 -1.90 -8.55
N TRP A 191 5.42 -1.28 -7.45
CA TRP A 191 5.43 -1.88 -6.12
C TRP A 191 4.05 -2.39 -5.67
N GLY A 192 2.99 -2.12 -6.45
CA GLY A 192 1.63 -2.51 -6.11
C GLY A 192 1.07 -1.76 -4.90
N GLN A 193 1.41 -0.47 -4.72
CA GLN A 193 1.10 0.28 -3.50
C GLN A 193 0.60 1.69 -3.79
N VAL A 194 -0.17 2.24 -2.83
CA VAL A 194 -0.59 3.64 -2.79
C VAL A 194 -0.15 4.24 -1.46
N SER A 195 0.59 5.34 -1.50
CA SER A 195 1.15 5.99 -0.31
C SER A 195 0.49 7.35 -0.01
N GLY A 196 0.78 7.90 1.18
CA GLY A 196 0.31 9.22 1.61
C GLY A 196 -0.61 9.20 2.82
N LEU A 197 -0.83 8.04 3.47
CA LEU A 197 -1.86 7.87 4.50
C LEU A 197 -1.32 7.83 5.94
N GLU A 198 -0.01 7.94 6.17
CA GLU A 198 0.58 7.82 7.50
C GLU A 198 -0.05 8.79 8.51
N GLU A 199 -0.15 10.08 8.12
CA GLU A 199 -0.75 11.12 8.97
C GLU A 199 -2.26 10.94 9.12
N TRP A 200 -2.95 10.51 8.06
CA TRP A 200 -4.38 10.25 8.11
C TRP A 200 -4.70 9.08 9.05
N PHE A 201 -3.90 7.99 9.02
CA PHE A 201 -4.04 6.88 9.97
C PHE A 201 -3.81 7.35 11.40
N ARG A 202 -2.79 8.17 11.62
CA ARG A 202 -2.44 8.69 12.95
C ARG A 202 -3.54 9.58 13.52
N VAL A 203 -4.06 10.52 12.74
CA VAL A 203 -5.09 11.49 13.19
C VAL A 203 -6.42 10.80 13.48
N ASN A 204 -6.77 9.77 12.70
CA ASN A 204 -8.02 9.02 12.86
C ASN A 204 -7.86 7.79 13.76
N GLU A 205 -6.72 7.61 14.42
CA GLU A 205 -6.41 6.47 15.30
C GLU A 205 -6.74 5.12 14.65
N VAL A 206 -6.41 4.99 13.36
CA VAL A 206 -6.72 3.80 12.56
C VAL A 206 -5.85 2.64 13.01
N LEU A 207 -6.45 1.46 13.20
CA LEU A 207 -5.76 0.20 13.47
C LEU A 207 -5.80 -0.73 12.24
N PRO A 208 -4.85 -1.65 12.12
CA PRO A 208 -4.96 -2.78 11.19
C PRO A 208 -6.29 -3.51 11.42
N GLY A 209 -6.89 -4.01 10.36
CA GLY A 209 -8.22 -4.59 10.40
C GLY A 209 -9.35 -3.60 10.11
N ALA A 210 -9.09 -2.29 10.08
CA ALA A 210 -10.07 -1.29 9.68
C ALA A 210 -10.53 -1.49 8.23
N PHE A 211 -11.81 -1.22 7.96
CA PHE A 211 -12.33 -1.11 6.61
C PHE A 211 -12.21 0.33 6.11
N ILE A 212 -11.42 0.52 5.06
CA ILE A 212 -11.24 1.79 4.37
C ILE A 212 -12.07 1.75 3.09
N LYS A 213 -12.93 2.74 2.90
CA LYS A 213 -13.71 2.90 1.69
C LYS A 213 -13.06 3.92 0.77
N LEU A 214 -12.77 3.50 -0.46
CA LEU A 214 -12.41 4.38 -1.56
C LEU A 214 -13.65 4.70 -2.38
N SER A 215 -13.73 5.91 -2.91
CA SER A 215 -14.82 6.35 -3.80
C SER A 215 -14.30 7.24 -4.90
N LYS A 216 -14.98 7.20 -6.05
CA LYS A 216 -14.77 8.16 -7.13
C LYS A 216 -15.23 9.54 -6.67
N THR A 217 -14.57 10.57 -7.15
CA THR A 217 -14.95 11.98 -6.96
C THR A 217 -15.33 12.59 -8.31
N GLU A 218 -15.96 13.75 -8.29
CA GLU A 218 -16.27 14.51 -9.51
C GLU A 218 -15.03 15.19 -10.11
N GLU A 219 -14.01 15.42 -9.29
CA GLU A 219 -12.77 16.08 -9.67
C GLU A 219 -11.75 15.05 -10.15
N ASN A 220 -11.24 15.24 -11.37
CA ASN A 220 -10.18 14.39 -11.91
C ASN A 220 -8.90 14.48 -11.08
N GLY A 221 -8.26 13.35 -10.84
CA GLY A 221 -7.06 13.28 -10.02
C GLY A 221 -7.31 13.33 -8.51
N CYS A 222 -8.59 13.32 -8.08
CA CYS A 222 -8.99 13.20 -6.69
C CYS A 222 -9.60 11.83 -6.41
N VAL A 223 -9.37 11.29 -5.21
CA VAL A 223 -9.90 10.01 -4.73
C VAL A 223 -10.50 10.21 -3.35
N GLY A 224 -11.78 9.90 -3.21
CA GLY A 224 -12.44 9.95 -1.91
C GLY A 224 -11.99 8.81 -1.01
N ILE A 225 -11.69 9.12 0.26
CA ILE A 225 -11.33 8.14 1.28
C ILE A 225 -12.14 8.38 2.55
N GLU A 226 -12.61 7.31 3.17
CA GLU A 226 -13.29 7.37 4.46
C GLU A 226 -13.15 6.07 5.25
N LEU A 227 -13.24 6.18 6.57
CA LEU A 227 -13.54 5.04 7.44
C LEU A 227 -15.06 4.85 7.49
N VAL A 228 -15.53 3.61 7.44
CA VAL A 228 -16.97 3.34 7.61
C VAL A 228 -17.32 3.60 9.08
N PRO A 229 -18.17 4.60 9.38
CA PRO A 229 -18.39 4.99 10.76
C PRO A 229 -19.18 3.94 11.54
N ARG A 230 -18.79 3.73 12.78
CA ARG A 230 -19.47 2.89 13.76
C ARG A 230 -19.56 3.64 15.09
N ARG A 231 -20.54 3.29 15.92
CA ARG A 231 -20.59 3.83 17.30
C ARG A 231 -19.32 3.43 18.04
N MET A 232 -18.62 4.41 18.62
CA MET A 232 -17.41 4.16 19.41
C MET A 232 -17.68 3.16 20.53
N GLN A 233 -16.86 2.12 20.58
CA GLN A 233 -16.86 1.10 21.63
C GLN A 233 -15.41 0.73 21.97
N ARG A 234 -15.22 0.17 23.18
CA ARG A 234 -13.92 -0.38 23.58
C ARG A 234 -13.89 -1.87 23.24
N GLU A 235 -13.17 -2.18 22.18
CA GLU A 235 -13.08 -3.51 21.60
C GLU A 235 -11.77 -4.22 21.99
N TRP A 236 -11.82 -5.53 22.05
CA TRP A 236 -10.62 -6.33 22.30
C TRP A 236 -9.75 -6.41 21.03
N VAL A 237 -8.50 -5.98 21.16
CA VAL A 237 -7.51 -5.95 20.08
C VAL A 237 -6.32 -6.81 20.48
N ARG A 238 -5.76 -7.55 19.52
CA ARG A 238 -4.50 -8.30 19.68
C ARG A 238 -3.35 -7.33 19.61
N VAL A 239 -2.63 -7.16 20.72
CA VAL A 239 -1.46 -6.28 20.79
C VAL A 239 -0.21 -7.12 20.72
N ALA A 240 0.58 -6.90 19.67
CA ALA A 240 1.88 -7.52 19.47
C ALA A 240 2.92 -6.91 20.40
N TYR A 241 3.76 -7.72 21.03
CA TYR A 241 4.85 -7.26 21.88
C TYR A 241 6.05 -8.20 21.81
N ASN A 242 7.19 -7.73 22.26
CA ASN A 242 8.43 -8.47 22.28
C ASN A 242 8.65 -9.11 23.66
N THR A 243 8.88 -10.43 23.68
CA THR A 243 9.34 -11.13 24.88
C THR A 243 10.63 -11.87 24.54
N GLU A 244 11.75 -11.34 25.01
CA GLU A 244 13.08 -11.98 24.84
C GLU A 244 13.40 -12.38 23.38
N GLY A 245 13.04 -11.54 22.42
CA GLY A 245 13.28 -11.78 20.99
C GLY A 245 12.27 -12.74 20.36
N LYS A 246 11.09 -12.92 20.97
CA LYS A 246 9.93 -13.63 20.41
C LYS A 246 8.75 -12.69 20.26
N LEU A 247 7.99 -12.83 19.18
CA LEU A 247 6.72 -12.17 19.01
C LEU A 247 5.65 -12.89 19.82
N GLU A 248 5.02 -12.17 20.72
CA GLU A 248 3.87 -12.63 21.49
C GLU A 248 2.71 -11.65 21.35
N PHE A 249 1.51 -12.09 21.76
CA PHE A 249 0.30 -11.29 21.67
C PHE A 249 -0.44 -11.31 23.01
N LYS A 250 -1.11 -10.19 23.32
CA LYS A 250 -2.04 -10.05 24.45
C LYS A 250 -3.30 -9.37 23.98
N MET A 251 -4.40 -9.58 24.72
CA MET A 251 -5.66 -8.87 24.43
C MET A 251 -5.73 -7.60 25.25
N GLU A 252 -5.92 -6.46 24.58
CA GLU A 252 -6.16 -5.17 25.23
C GLU A 252 -7.38 -4.47 24.64
N LYS A 253 -8.04 -3.64 25.43
CA LYS A 253 -9.17 -2.85 24.94
C LYS A 253 -8.71 -1.55 24.32
N ARG A 254 -9.11 -1.32 23.06
CA ARG A 254 -8.90 -0.07 22.33
C ARG A 254 -10.23 0.57 21.95
N PRO A 255 -10.35 1.90 21.98
CA PRO A 255 -11.52 2.59 21.42
C PRO A 255 -11.52 2.48 19.90
N ILE A 256 -12.61 2.00 19.32
CA ILE A 256 -12.78 1.91 17.86
C ILE A 256 -14.12 2.55 17.50
N ALA A 257 -14.11 3.50 16.54
CA ALA A 257 -15.27 4.25 16.09
C ALA A 257 -15.61 4.01 14.60
N TYR A 258 -15.08 2.94 14.02
CA TYR A 258 -15.23 2.55 12.61
C TYR A 258 -15.42 1.04 12.48
N GLU A 259 -15.95 0.61 11.34
CA GLU A 259 -16.07 -0.82 11.03
C GLU A 259 -14.70 -1.46 10.82
N TYR A 260 -14.53 -2.67 11.35
CA TYR A 260 -13.29 -3.42 11.31
C TYR A 260 -13.56 -4.94 11.30
N GLU A 261 -12.56 -5.70 10.89
CA GLU A 261 -12.56 -7.16 10.92
C GLU A 261 -11.89 -7.66 12.22
N GLU A 262 -12.68 -8.26 13.10
CA GLU A 262 -12.21 -8.74 14.40
C GLU A 262 -11.05 -9.75 14.31
N LEU A 263 -11.04 -10.55 13.23
CA LEU A 263 -10.01 -11.57 12.99
C LEU A 263 -8.69 -10.98 12.47
N ALA A 264 -8.71 -9.74 11.98
CA ALA A 264 -7.56 -9.04 11.40
C ALA A 264 -7.12 -7.81 12.20
N VAL A 265 -7.81 -7.48 13.33
CA VAL A 265 -7.44 -6.33 14.14
C VAL A 265 -6.24 -6.62 15.02
N PHE A 266 -5.23 -5.79 14.87
CA PHE A 266 -3.97 -5.82 15.62
C PHE A 266 -3.59 -4.42 16.08
N ASP A 267 -2.66 -4.36 17.04
CA ASP A 267 -1.94 -3.17 17.47
C ASP A 267 -0.52 -3.60 17.86
N GLU A 268 0.36 -2.67 18.15
CA GLU A 268 1.70 -2.92 18.68
C GLU A 268 1.92 -2.20 20.00
N SER A 269 2.59 -2.84 20.97
CA SER A 269 2.86 -2.22 22.27
C SER A 269 3.92 -1.13 22.17
N ASP A 270 4.97 -1.40 21.39
CA ASP A 270 6.08 -0.49 21.12
C ASP A 270 6.61 -0.70 19.70
N ARG A 271 6.64 0.39 18.95
CA ARG A 271 7.03 0.40 17.55
C ARG A 271 8.48 -0.02 17.34
N SER A 272 9.38 0.44 18.21
CA SER A 272 10.81 0.18 18.12
C SER A 272 11.16 -1.27 18.49
N GLU A 273 10.45 -1.85 19.46
CA GLU A 273 10.60 -3.26 19.83
C GLU A 273 10.16 -4.20 18.71
N ILE A 274 9.05 -3.88 18.04
CA ILE A 274 8.58 -4.66 16.88
C ILE A 274 9.55 -4.50 15.70
N ASP A 275 10.14 -3.31 15.46
CA ASP A 275 11.16 -3.14 14.44
C ASP A 275 12.43 -3.97 14.73
N ALA A 276 12.85 -4.04 15.99
CA ALA A 276 13.96 -4.90 16.41
C ALA A 276 13.65 -6.40 16.18
N LEU A 277 12.41 -6.83 16.45
CA LEU A 277 12.00 -8.22 16.15
C LEU A 277 12.05 -8.54 14.65
N VAL A 278 11.64 -7.60 13.79
CA VAL A 278 11.69 -7.79 12.32
C VAL A 278 13.13 -7.91 11.83
N GLN A 279 14.05 -7.10 12.38
CA GLN A 279 15.48 -7.23 12.06
C GLN A 279 16.04 -8.58 12.51
N LEU A 280 15.73 -8.98 13.74
CA LEU A 280 16.14 -10.27 14.28
C LEU A 280 15.59 -11.45 13.47
N GLU A 281 14.34 -11.36 13.00
CA GLU A 281 13.73 -12.35 12.14
C GLU A 281 14.43 -12.46 10.78
N ALA A 282 14.82 -11.32 10.20
CA ALA A 282 15.57 -11.27 8.95
C ALA A 282 16.97 -11.90 9.09
N GLU A 283 17.63 -11.72 10.24
CA GLU A 283 18.93 -12.32 10.55
C GLU A 283 18.84 -13.84 10.78
N ARG A 284 17.80 -14.27 11.50
CA ARG A 284 17.58 -15.71 11.81
C ARG A 284 17.29 -16.55 10.58
N GLN A 285 16.75 -15.97 9.53
CA GLN A 285 16.37 -16.64 8.27
C GLN A 285 15.55 -17.92 8.49
N ARG A 286 14.65 -17.93 9.48
CA ARG A 286 13.80 -19.08 9.77
C ARG A 286 12.99 -19.48 8.53
N SER A 287 12.62 -20.75 8.41
CA SER A 287 11.66 -21.21 7.42
C SER A 287 10.29 -20.50 7.64
N LEU A 288 9.46 -20.41 6.61
CA LEU A 288 8.11 -19.87 6.79
C LEU A 288 7.26 -20.79 7.66
N GLU A 289 7.46 -22.10 7.53
CA GLU A 289 6.81 -23.11 8.34
C GLU A 289 7.09 -22.91 9.83
N ASP A 290 8.35 -22.68 10.21
CA ASP A 290 8.72 -22.44 11.61
C ASP A 290 8.20 -21.09 12.12
N LEU A 291 8.15 -20.07 11.27
CA LEU A 291 7.54 -18.80 11.62
C LEU A 291 6.04 -18.94 11.86
N VAL A 292 5.31 -19.58 10.93
CA VAL A 292 3.86 -19.84 11.06
C VAL A 292 3.58 -20.65 12.32
N ARG A 293 4.35 -21.70 12.60
CA ARG A 293 4.23 -22.51 13.81
C ARG A 293 4.40 -21.68 15.08
N SER A 294 5.48 -20.91 15.16
CA SER A 294 5.77 -20.05 16.32
C SER A 294 4.66 -19.03 16.57
N VAL A 295 4.22 -18.34 15.52
CA VAL A 295 3.15 -17.33 15.59
C VAL A 295 1.80 -17.97 15.95
N PHE A 296 1.49 -19.13 15.37
CA PHE A 296 0.25 -19.84 15.66
C PHE A 296 0.14 -20.24 17.13
N LEU A 297 1.23 -20.79 17.71
CA LEU A 297 1.26 -21.18 19.12
C LEU A 297 1.02 -19.98 20.06
N SER A 298 1.63 -18.83 19.78
CA SER A 298 1.37 -17.60 20.55
C SER A 298 -0.10 -17.13 20.44
N LEU A 299 -0.74 -17.33 19.29
CA LEU A 299 -2.16 -16.99 19.09
C LEU A 299 -3.11 -17.98 19.79
N VAL A 300 -2.75 -19.26 19.85
CA VAL A 300 -3.55 -20.31 20.56
C VAL A 300 -3.73 -19.94 22.04
N GLU A 301 -2.72 -19.35 22.69
CA GLU A 301 -2.79 -18.93 24.09
C GLU A 301 -3.88 -17.87 24.35
N LEU A 302 -4.26 -17.10 23.31
CA LEU A 302 -5.34 -16.11 23.39
C LEU A 302 -6.72 -16.70 23.08
N SER A 303 -6.77 -17.93 22.59
CA SER A 303 -8.02 -18.55 22.13
C SER A 303 -8.54 -19.55 23.18
N PRO A 304 -9.73 -19.29 23.77
CA PRO A 304 -10.33 -20.18 24.77
C PRO A 304 -10.55 -21.62 24.25
N ASN A 305 -10.73 -21.75 22.93
CA ASN A 305 -11.02 -23.03 22.27
C ASN A 305 -9.78 -23.65 21.60
N GLY A 306 -8.61 -23.02 21.70
CA GLY A 306 -7.40 -23.45 20.99
C GLY A 306 -7.47 -23.36 19.47
N MET A 307 -8.45 -22.65 18.93
CA MET A 307 -8.64 -22.47 17.49
C MET A 307 -8.16 -21.09 17.05
N VAL A 308 -7.48 -21.02 15.91
CA VAL A 308 -7.00 -19.75 15.32
C VAL A 308 -7.49 -19.66 13.89
N HIS A 309 -8.05 -18.50 13.52
CA HIS A 309 -8.54 -18.25 12.16
C HIS A 309 -7.41 -17.85 11.21
N SER A 310 -7.49 -18.25 9.95
CA SER A 310 -6.49 -17.96 8.90
C SER A 310 -6.21 -16.47 8.71
N LYS A 311 -7.21 -15.58 8.80
CA LYS A 311 -7.02 -14.11 8.76
C LYS A 311 -6.13 -13.64 9.92
N THR A 312 -6.30 -14.23 11.11
CA THR A 312 -5.50 -13.91 12.29
C THR A 312 -4.05 -14.36 12.12
N VAL A 313 -3.84 -15.58 11.59
CA VAL A 313 -2.49 -16.06 11.28
C VAL A 313 -1.82 -15.17 10.23
N TYR A 314 -2.56 -14.80 9.16
CA TYR A 314 -2.05 -13.88 8.14
C TYR A 314 -1.62 -12.55 8.75
N GLY A 315 -2.46 -11.90 9.55
CA GLY A 315 -2.12 -10.62 10.20
C GLY A 315 -0.87 -10.75 11.08
N ALA A 316 -0.82 -11.77 11.92
CA ALA A 316 0.27 -11.99 12.87
C ALA A 316 1.62 -12.33 12.21
N VAL A 317 1.63 -13.16 11.16
CA VAL A 317 2.85 -13.46 10.38
C VAL A 317 3.37 -12.18 9.71
N ASN A 318 2.48 -11.34 9.18
CA ASN A 318 2.84 -10.09 8.53
C ASN A 318 3.31 -8.99 9.50
N VAL A 319 3.23 -9.19 10.82
CA VAL A 319 3.95 -8.36 11.79
C VAL A 319 5.48 -8.49 11.62
N LEU A 320 5.97 -9.70 11.35
CA LEU A 320 7.40 -10.00 11.26
C LEU A 320 7.92 -10.10 9.82
N ARG A 321 7.15 -10.74 8.94
CA ARG A 321 7.59 -11.07 7.58
C ARG A 321 6.44 -10.90 6.58
N ARG A 322 6.68 -10.11 5.54
CA ARG A 322 5.73 -9.90 4.47
C ARG A 322 5.49 -11.19 3.66
N CYS A 323 4.27 -11.69 3.68
CA CYS A 323 3.84 -12.89 2.96
C CYS A 323 2.41 -12.70 2.42
N SER A 324 2.12 -13.28 1.26
CA SER A 324 0.74 -13.31 0.73
C SER A 324 -0.16 -14.23 1.56
N PRO A 325 -1.48 -13.98 1.56
CA PRO A 325 -2.44 -14.85 2.24
C PRO A 325 -2.35 -16.30 1.75
N GLY A 326 -2.40 -16.52 0.44
CA GLY A 326 -2.37 -17.84 -0.16
C GLY A 326 -1.12 -18.64 0.19
N LEU A 327 0.04 -17.98 0.30
CA LEU A 327 1.28 -18.64 0.74
C LEU A 327 1.15 -19.12 2.19
N ILE A 328 0.67 -18.27 3.11
CA ILE A 328 0.48 -18.64 4.52
C ILE A 328 -0.54 -19.79 4.65
N PHE A 329 -1.66 -19.69 3.91
CA PHE A 329 -2.68 -20.74 3.92
C PHE A 329 -2.13 -22.06 3.37
N SER A 330 -1.29 -22.02 2.32
CA SER A 330 -0.68 -23.24 1.78
C SER A 330 0.26 -23.92 2.78
N VAL A 331 0.92 -23.14 3.66
CA VAL A 331 1.74 -23.69 4.76
C VAL A 331 0.85 -24.42 5.78
N LEU A 332 -0.29 -23.81 6.17
CA LEU A 332 -1.23 -24.45 7.09
C LEU A 332 -1.75 -25.79 6.54
N PHE A 333 -2.09 -25.87 5.25
CA PHE A 333 -2.49 -27.11 4.59
C PHE A 333 -1.34 -28.11 4.40
N GLY A 334 -0.11 -27.62 4.35
CA GLY A 334 1.08 -28.45 4.09
C GLY A 334 1.65 -29.16 5.32
N LEU A 335 1.34 -28.67 6.52
CA LEU A 335 1.89 -29.15 7.77
C LEU A 335 0.87 -30.05 8.50
N PRO A 336 1.20 -31.32 8.78
CA PRO A 336 0.25 -32.30 9.33
C PRO A 336 -0.21 -31.98 10.76
N GLU A 337 0.52 -31.16 11.49
CA GLU A 337 0.14 -30.71 12.82
C GLU A 337 -0.98 -29.66 12.84
N PHE A 338 -1.31 -29.03 11.71
CA PHE A 338 -2.45 -28.13 11.58
C PHE A 338 -3.66 -28.87 11.01
N VAL A 339 -4.74 -28.90 11.76
CA VAL A 339 -5.98 -29.55 11.36
C VAL A 339 -7.07 -28.50 11.21
N THR A 340 -7.74 -28.50 10.05
CA THR A 340 -8.86 -27.59 9.83
C THR A 340 -10.04 -27.91 10.74
N ALA A 341 -10.61 -26.87 11.36
CA ALA A 341 -11.83 -26.96 12.16
C ALA A 341 -13.07 -26.45 11.40
N GLY A 342 -12.92 -26.11 10.11
CA GLY A 342 -13.97 -25.51 9.28
C GLY A 342 -13.96 -23.97 9.32
N ASP A 343 -14.61 -23.33 8.37
CA ASP A 343 -14.80 -21.87 8.28
C ASP A 343 -13.52 -21.03 8.42
N GLY A 344 -12.38 -21.57 7.93
CA GLY A 344 -11.08 -20.90 8.01
C GLY A 344 -10.36 -21.04 9.37
N TYR A 345 -10.90 -21.83 10.31
CA TYR A 345 -10.27 -22.08 11.60
C TYR A 345 -9.39 -23.33 11.58
N TRP A 346 -8.34 -23.28 12.39
CA TRP A 346 -7.32 -24.30 12.55
C TRP A 346 -7.07 -24.65 14.01
N ILE A 347 -6.73 -25.92 14.27
CA ILE A 347 -6.28 -26.45 15.56
C ILE A 347 -4.86 -26.98 15.38
N TYR A 348 -3.99 -26.73 16.37
CA TYR A 348 -2.66 -27.32 16.41
C TYR A 348 -2.69 -28.64 17.18
N GLN A 349 -2.30 -29.74 16.52
CA GLN A 349 -2.22 -31.08 17.11
C GLN A 349 -0.78 -31.61 17.19
N GLY A 350 0.21 -30.72 17.13
CA GLY A 350 1.61 -31.13 17.33
C GLY A 350 1.84 -31.58 18.76
N SER A 351 2.63 -32.63 18.92
CA SER A 351 3.04 -33.10 20.25
C SER A 351 3.74 -31.97 21.01
N ALA A 352 3.38 -31.79 22.27
CA ALA A 352 3.95 -30.78 23.19
C ALA A 352 5.43 -31.03 23.56
N ASN A 353 6.19 -31.69 22.70
CA ASN A 353 7.59 -32.07 22.91
C ASN A 353 8.49 -31.48 21.83
N VAL A 354 8.59 -30.16 21.76
CA VAL A 354 9.80 -29.45 21.27
C VAL A 354 9.89 -28.14 22.04
N LEU A 355 10.44 -28.18 23.20
CA LEU A 355 11.03 -27.06 23.91
C LEU A 355 12.52 -26.99 23.59
#